data_e606464d448a6d5686755e2346a81c1b
#
_entry.id   e606464d448a6d5686755e2346a81c1b
#
_cell.length_a   1.000
_cell.length_b   1.000
_cell.length_c   1.000
_cell.angle_alpha   90.00
_cell.angle_beta   90.00
_cell.angle_gamma   90.00
#
_symmetry.space_group_name_H-M   'P 1'
#
loop_
_entity.id
_entity.type
_entity.pdbx_description
1 polymer ?
#
loop_
_entity_poly.entity_id
_entity_poly.type
_entity_poly.pdbx_seq_one_letter_code
_entity_poly.pdbx_strand_id
1 'polypeptide(L)'
;MKKLQLLLVSIAMLSMFSCSDDDDDTLGVWYRRSDFDGRAREDAAGFVIDNRGYLCGGYRGKDQRERDCWEYNIDNDWWTQCADLPEEAAARNGAVGFAINSKGYVTTGYTVYRDDD
;
A
#
# COMPACT_ATOMS: atom_id res chain seq x y z
N MET A 1 44.64 -31.52 16.49
CA MET A 1 44.36 -30.60 15.38
C MET A 1 43.38 -31.19 14.36
N LYS A 2 43.60 -32.42 13.87
CA LYS A 2 42.67 -33.04 12.88
C LYS A 2 41.22 -33.21 13.36
N LYS A 3 41.03 -33.56 14.66
CA LYS A 3 39.68 -33.72 15.26
C LYS A 3 38.94 -32.38 15.41
N LEU A 4 39.66 -31.28 15.66
CA LEU A 4 39.08 -29.94 15.76
C LEU A 4 38.69 -29.39 14.37
N GLN A 5 39.48 -29.66 13.34
CA GLN A 5 39.16 -29.33 11.98
C GLN A 5 37.93 -30.08 11.44
N LEU A 6 37.78 -31.36 11.79
CA LEU A 6 36.59 -32.15 11.45
C LEU A 6 35.33 -31.61 12.14
N LEU A 7 35.44 -31.16 13.39
CA LEU A 7 34.33 -30.56 14.12
C LEU A 7 33.87 -29.22 13.48
N LEU A 8 34.81 -28.36 13.10
CA LEU A 8 34.53 -27.09 12.43
C LEU A 8 33.89 -27.29 11.07
N VAL A 9 34.34 -28.26 10.29
CA VAL A 9 33.72 -28.59 8.98
C VAL A 9 32.31 -29.14 9.17
N SER A 10 32.08 -29.97 10.19
CA SER A 10 30.74 -30.49 10.51
C SER A 10 29.77 -29.39 10.93
N ILE A 11 30.21 -28.40 11.71
CA ILE A 11 29.38 -27.25 12.12
C ILE A 11 29.09 -26.34 10.91
N ALA A 12 30.06 -26.14 10.02
CA ALA A 12 29.87 -25.35 8.80
C ALA A 12 28.88 -26.03 7.82
N MET A 13 28.81 -27.36 7.78
CA MET A 13 27.83 -28.07 6.96
C MET A 13 26.40 -28.06 7.53
N LEU A 14 26.23 -27.93 8.84
CA LEU A 14 24.90 -27.82 9.44
C LEU A 14 24.24 -26.45 9.22
N SER A 15 24.99 -25.42 8.90
CA SER A 15 24.46 -24.08 8.62
C SER A 15 23.91 -23.90 7.22
N MET A 16 24.00 -24.91 6.34
CA MET A 16 23.49 -24.85 4.97
C MET A 16 22.05 -25.38 4.79
N PHE A 17 21.41 -25.83 5.87
CA PHE A 17 20.03 -26.32 5.84
C PHE A 17 19.08 -25.33 6.56
N SER A 18 19.20 -24.07 6.23
CA SER A 18 18.19 -23.09 6.64
C SER A 18 17.55 -22.52 5.39
N CYS A 19 16.25 -22.70 5.30
CA CYS A 19 15.32 -22.28 4.27
C CYS A 19 15.18 -23.23 3.09
N SER A 20 14.41 -24.29 3.29
CA SER A 20 13.46 -24.78 2.31
C SER A 20 12.09 -24.77 2.98
N ASP A 21 11.46 -23.62 3.00
CA ASP A 21 10.03 -23.54 3.17
C ASP A 21 9.42 -23.87 1.82
N ASP A 22 9.29 -25.15 1.52
CA ASP A 22 8.37 -25.67 0.51
C ASP A 22 6.97 -25.73 1.13
N ASP A 23 6.54 -24.63 1.76
CA ASP A 23 5.13 -24.41 2.02
C ASP A 23 4.54 -23.80 0.77
N ASP A 24 4.12 -24.66 -0.13
CA ASP A 24 3.25 -24.36 -1.28
C ASP A 24 1.84 -23.90 -0.82
N ASP A 25 1.77 -23.26 0.32
CA ASP A 25 0.63 -22.45 0.72
C ASP A 25 0.70 -21.15 -0.07
N THR A 26 0.33 -21.25 -1.35
CA THR A 26 0.10 -20.09 -2.18
C THR A 26 -0.98 -19.24 -1.53
N LEU A 27 -0.56 -18.23 -0.77
CA LEU A 27 -1.45 -17.20 -0.21
C LEU A 27 -2.07 -16.38 -1.35
N GLY A 28 -2.91 -17.06 -2.15
CA GLY A 28 -3.62 -16.48 -3.28
C GLY A 28 -2.82 -16.50 -4.59
N VAL A 29 -3.54 -16.26 -5.66
CA VAL A 29 -3.01 -16.09 -7.02
C VAL A 29 -3.04 -14.62 -7.38
N TRP A 30 -1.87 -14.07 -7.74
CA TRP A 30 -1.74 -12.66 -8.09
C TRP A 30 -1.83 -12.46 -9.60
N TYR A 31 -2.72 -11.59 -10.03
CA TYR A 31 -2.84 -11.18 -11.42
C TYR A 31 -2.51 -9.70 -11.55
N ARG A 32 -1.67 -9.37 -12.54
CA ARG A 32 -1.42 -7.97 -12.87
C ARG A 32 -2.71 -7.35 -13.42
N ARG A 33 -3.04 -6.18 -12.93
CA ARG A 33 -4.13 -5.33 -13.40
C ARG A 33 -3.57 -4.05 -14.02
N SER A 34 -4.44 -3.16 -14.51
CA SER A 34 -4.03 -1.87 -15.04
C SER A 34 -3.20 -1.08 -14.03
N ASP A 35 -2.23 -0.34 -14.53
CA ASP A 35 -1.45 0.57 -13.70
C ASP A 35 -2.35 1.74 -13.25
N PHE A 36 -2.00 2.36 -12.14
CA PHE A 36 -2.73 3.50 -11.61
C PHE A 36 -2.56 4.72 -12.52
N ASP A 37 -3.65 5.32 -13.00
CA ASP A 37 -3.66 6.46 -13.93
C ASP A 37 -3.30 7.80 -13.29
N GLY A 38 -3.36 7.88 -11.96
CA GLY A 38 -2.98 9.07 -11.22
C GLY A 38 -1.48 9.19 -11.02
N ARG A 39 -1.05 10.25 -10.34
CA ARG A 39 0.35 10.45 -10.02
C ARG A 39 0.84 9.42 -9.01
N ALA A 40 2.05 8.88 -9.23
CA ALA A 40 2.69 7.95 -8.29
C ALA A 40 2.76 8.54 -6.89
N ARG A 41 2.37 7.75 -5.89
CA ARG A 41 2.24 8.20 -4.50
C ARG A 41 2.38 7.04 -3.53
N GLU A 42 2.64 7.36 -2.29
CA GLU A 42 2.63 6.45 -1.15
C GLU A 42 1.65 6.95 -0.08
N ASP A 43 1.35 6.14 0.91
CA ASP A 43 0.48 6.49 2.06
C ASP A 43 -0.90 7.04 1.69
N ALA A 44 -1.48 6.63 0.58
CA ALA A 44 -2.85 6.95 0.23
C ALA A 44 -3.84 6.15 1.08
N ALA A 45 -5.01 6.73 1.37
CA ALA A 45 -6.11 6.01 1.99
C ALA A 45 -6.84 5.14 0.97
N GLY A 46 -7.11 3.88 1.31
CA GLY A 46 -7.86 2.96 0.46
C GLY A 46 -9.08 2.39 1.17
N PHE A 47 -10.17 2.17 0.43
CA PHE A 47 -11.37 1.48 0.88
C PHE A 47 -12.12 0.88 -0.32
N VAL A 48 -13.12 0.06 -0.03
CA VAL A 48 -13.93 -0.62 -1.05
C VAL A 48 -15.41 -0.32 -0.78
N ILE A 49 -16.15 0.01 -1.83
CA ILE A 49 -17.61 0.09 -1.81
C ILE A 49 -18.12 -0.81 -2.94
N ASP A 50 -18.95 -1.80 -2.59
CA ASP A 50 -19.42 -2.82 -3.51
C ASP A 50 -18.23 -3.50 -4.24
N ASN A 51 -18.19 -3.47 -5.57
CA ASN A 51 -17.10 -4.06 -6.36
C ASN A 51 -16.13 -3.00 -6.91
N ARG A 52 -15.91 -1.90 -6.19
CA ARG A 52 -15.05 -0.80 -6.59
C ARG A 52 -14.05 -0.45 -5.49
N GLY A 53 -12.78 -0.35 -5.87
CA GLY A 53 -11.72 0.14 -5.00
C GLY A 53 -11.62 1.66 -5.08
N TYR A 54 -11.33 2.33 -3.97
CA TYR A 54 -11.12 3.77 -3.92
C TYR A 54 -9.77 4.06 -3.30
N LEU A 55 -9.10 5.08 -3.83
CA LEU A 55 -7.81 5.56 -3.36
C LEU A 55 -7.86 7.09 -3.27
N CYS A 56 -7.61 7.65 -2.09
CA CYS A 56 -7.69 9.08 -1.83
C CYS A 56 -6.43 9.61 -1.14
N GLY A 57 -6.00 10.80 -1.55
CA GLY A 57 -4.84 11.45 -0.95
C GLY A 57 -3.53 10.76 -1.24
N GLY A 58 -2.57 10.89 -0.33
CA GLY A 58 -1.24 10.28 -0.42
C GLY A 58 -0.12 11.32 -0.56
N TYR A 59 1.12 10.84 -0.54
CA TYR A 59 2.34 11.63 -0.54
C TYR A 59 3.18 11.36 -1.79
N ARG A 60 3.69 12.42 -2.42
CA ARG A 60 4.52 12.35 -3.62
C ARG A 60 5.99 12.71 -3.40
N GLY A 61 6.39 12.91 -2.16
CA GLY A 61 7.71 13.46 -1.83
C GLY A 61 7.73 14.99 -1.90
N LYS A 62 8.81 15.58 -1.40
CA LYS A 62 9.04 17.04 -1.40
C LYS A 62 7.87 17.84 -0.79
N ASP A 63 7.33 17.35 0.32
CA ASP A 63 6.18 17.92 1.03
C ASP A 63 4.89 18.10 0.22
N GLN A 64 4.78 17.37 -0.89
CA GLN A 64 3.59 17.39 -1.73
C GLN A 64 2.63 16.25 -1.33
N ARG A 65 1.42 16.62 -1.02
CA ARG A 65 0.30 15.71 -0.71
C ARG A 65 -0.82 15.91 -1.68
N GLU A 66 -1.56 14.85 -1.92
CA GLU A 66 -2.70 14.86 -2.81
C GLU A 66 -4.02 14.97 -2.04
N ARG A 67 -5.03 15.48 -2.74
CA ARG A 67 -6.40 15.56 -2.28
C ARG A 67 -7.36 14.82 -3.20
N ASP A 68 -6.85 14.42 -4.37
CA ASP A 68 -7.62 13.70 -5.37
C ASP A 68 -8.06 12.33 -4.87
N CYS A 69 -9.18 11.88 -5.37
CA CYS A 69 -9.71 10.55 -5.18
C CYS A 69 -9.88 9.84 -6.52
N TRP A 70 -9.66 8.55 -6.50
CA TRP A 70 -9.72 7.69 -7.67
C TRP A 70 -10.55 6.45 -7.37
N GLU A 71 -11.35 6.03 -8.34
CA GLU A 71 -12.10 4.80 -8.33
C GLU A 71 -11.44 3.78 -9.27
N TYR A 72 -11.23 2.57 -8.78
CA TYR A 72 -10.84 1.43 -9.58
C TYR A 72 -12.04 0.53 -9.83
N ASN A 73 -12.39 0.36 -11.10
CA ASN A 73 -13.42 -0.57 -11.53
C ASN A 73 -12.80 -1.93 -11.81
N ILE A 74 -13.10 -2.92 -10.96
CA ILE A 74 -12.50 -4.25 -11.06
C ILE A 74 -12.99 -5.03 -12.28
N ASP A 75 -14.20 -4.78 -12.76
CA ASP A 75 -14.80 -5.51 -13.88
C ASP A 75 -14.18 -5.08 -15.22
N ASN A 76 -13.91 -3.80 -15.36
CA ASN A 76 -13.38 -3.19 -16.57
C ASN A 76 -11.87 -2.97 -16.53
N ASP A 77 -11.24 -3.17 -15.37
CA ASP A 77 -9.80 -3.00 -15.14
C ASP A 77 -9.29 -1.60 -15.53
N TRP A 78 -9.95 -0.56 -15.05
CA TRP A 78 -9.51 0.83 -15.25
C TRP A 78 -9.74 1.73 -14.03
N TRP A 79 -9.01 2.85 -14.02
CA TRP A 79 -9.12 3.90 -13.03
C TRP A 79 -9.92 5.09 -13.57
N THR A 80 -10.68 5.73 -12.71
CA THR A 80 -11.40 6.98 -13.01
C THR A 80 -11.20 7.95 -11.87
N GLN A 81 -10.81 9.18 -12.17
CA GLN A 81 -10.75 10.22 -11.15
C GLN A 81 -12.15 10.62 -10.70
N CYS A 82 -12.34 10.61 -9.40
CA CYS A 82 -13.56 11.07 -8.74
C CYS A 82 -13.44 12.53 -8.29
N ALA A 83 -14.46 13.02 -7.58
CA ALA A 83 -14.36 14.29 -6.88
C ALA A 83 -13.24 14.22 -5.83
N ASP A 84 -12.47 15.29 -5.72
CA ASP A 84 -11.46 15.44 -4.69
C ASP A 84 -12.07 15.45 -3.29
N LEU A 85 -11.25 15.18 -2.28
CA LEU A 85 -11.63 15.47 -0.90
C LEU A 85 -12.02 16.96 -0.78
N PRO A 86 -12.99 17.30 0.07
CA PRO A 86 -13.39 18.69 0.28
C PRO A 86 -12.19 19.60 0.56
N GLU A 87 -12.29 20.86 0.18
CA GLU A 87 -11.17 21.81 0.30
C GLU A 87 -10.74 21.96 1.76
N GLU A 88 -11.70 21.94 2.68
CA GLU A 88 -11.48 22.03 4.12
C GLU A 88 -10.76 20.80 4.69
N ALA A 89 -10.79 19.68 3.96
CA ALA A 89 -10.12 18.46 4.39
C ALA A 89 -8.60 18.50 4.19
N ALA A 90 -8.08 19.48 3.48
CA ALA A 90 -6.67 19.61 3.10
C ALA A 90 -6.07 18.34 2.42
N ALA A 91 -5.01 18.53 1.66
CA ALA A 91 -4.23 17.41 1.11
C ALA A 91 -3.51 16.66 2.24
N ARG A 92 -3.55 15.31 2.21
CA ARG A 92 -3.09 14.48 3.31
C ARG A 92 -2.53 13.13 2.90
N ASN A 93 -1.68 12.58 3.74
CA ASN A 93 -1.18 11.21 3.62
C ASN A 93 -1.30 10.47 4.97
N GLY A 94 -1.18 9.14 4.94
CA GLY A 94 -1.33 8.32 6.16
C GLY A 94 -2.73 8.40 6.78
N ALA A 95 -3.74 8.76 5.99
CA ALA A 95 -5.13 8.77 6.43
C ALA A 95 -5.71 7.35 6.45
N VAL A 96 -6.72 7.15 7.28
CA VAL A 96 -7.50 5.92 7.32
C VAL A 96 -8.71 6.06 6.41
N GLY A 97 -8.89 5.07 5.51
CA GLY A 97 -10.06 4.95 4.64
C GLY A 97 -10.93 3.76 5.06
N PHE A 98 -12.24 3.94 5.08
CA PHE A 98 -13.20 2.86 5.34
C PHE A 98 -14.55 3.17 4.68
N ALA A 99 -15.39 2.15 4.55
CA ALA A 99 -16.73 2.30 3.99
C ALA A 99 -17.80 1.80 4.97
N ILE A 100 -18.90 2.54 5.06
CA ILE A 100 -20.10 2.16 5.81
C ILE A 100 -21.33 2.51 4.98
N ASN A 101 -22.26 1.57 4.80
CA ASN A 101 -23.51 1.79 4.07
C ASN A 101 -23.33 2.49 2.71
N SER A 102 -22.43 1.96 1.88
CA SER A 102 -22.10 2.47 0.55
C SER A 102 -21.58 3.91 0.52
N LYS A 103 -21.01 4.38 1.63
CA LYS A 103 -20.30 5.66 1.73
C LYS A 103 -18.86 5.45 2.16
N GLY A 104 -17.94 6.12 1.47
CA GLY A 104 -16.53 6.14 1.82
C GLY A 104 -16.23 7.26 2.82
N TYR A 105 -15.34 6.97 3.75
CA TYR A 105 -14.85 7.90 4.76
C TYR A 105 -13.34 7.92 4.72
N VAL A 106 -12.76 9.12 4.72
CA VAL A 106 -11.33 9.35 4.87
C VAL A 106 -11.12 10.26 6.05
N THR A 107 -10.32 9.83 7.02
CA THR A 107 -10.13 10.55 8.27
C THR A 107 -8.69 10.50 8.73
N THR A 108 -8.31 11.40 9.61
CA THR A 108 -6.96 11.49 10.18
C THR A 108 -5.89 11.76 9.12
N GLY A 109 -4.67 11.31 9.34
CA GLY A 109 -3.54 11.52 8.46
C GLY A 109 -2.78 12.82 8.76
N TYR A 110 -1.72 13.01 8.02
CA TYR A 110 -0.84 14.15 8.14
C TYR A 110 -1.11 15.18 7.03
N THR A 111 -1.25 16.44 7.42
CA THR A 111 -1.36 17.58 6.51
C THR A 111 -0.28 18.60 6.84
N VAL A 112 0.09 19.44 5.89
CA VAL A 112 0.87 20.63 6.19
C VAL A 112 -0.11 21.77 6.51
N TYR A 113 -0.20 22.17 7.75
CA TYR A 113 -0.79 23.46 8.07
C TYR A 113 0.22 24.53 7.62
N ARG A 114 -0.17 25.34 6.66
CA ARG A 114 0.44 26.65 6.51
C ARG A 114 -0.33 27.57 7.43
N ASP A 115 0.33 28.01 8.49
CA ASP A 115 -0.10 29.19 9.21
C ASP A 115 0.12 30.35 8.24
N ASP A 116 -0.88 30.66 7.46
CA ASP A 116 -0.91 31.92 6.71
C ASP A 116 -1.32 33.00 7.72
N ASP A 117 -0.34 33.61 8.38
CA ASP A 117 -0.50 34.86 9.11
C ASP A 117 -0.75 36.03 8.13
#